data_7fbcdc6b602ef600e6e677dd0e59ea7d
#
_entry.id   7fbcdc6b602ef600e6e677dd0e59ea7d
#
_cell.length_a   1.000
_cell.length_b   1.000
_cell.length_c   1.000
_cell.angle_alpha   90.00
_cell.angle_beta   90.00
_cell.angle_gamma   90.00
#
_symmetry.space_group_name_H-M   'P 1'
#
loop_
_entity.id
_entity.type
_entity.pdbx_description
1 polymer ?
#
loop_
_entity_poly.entity_id
_entity_poly.type
_entity_poly.pdbx_seq_one_letter_code
_entity_poly.pdbx_strand_id
1 'polypeptide(L)'
;AYLKPLVEERRKEPREDLISALVAAEEEGSKLTPEELLGNCILILVAGHETTVNLIGNATRCLLENPDQLAILKSEPALINGAITETLRYESPVQMIRRLAGEEMEIGATKIKEMDMVLLFNGAANRD
;
A
#
# COMPACT_ATOMS: atom_id res chain seq x y z
N ALA A 1 3.11 6.72 20.54
CA ALA A 1 2.47 6.64 21.86
C ALA A 1 1.28 5.66 21.91
N TYR A 2 0.39 5.61 20.93
CA TYR A 2 -0.85 4.79 20.94
C TYR A 2 -0.61 3.27 20.79
N LEU A 3 0.20 2.85 19.85
CA LEU A 3 0.38 1.43 19.53
C LEU A 3 1.13 0.65 20.62
N LYS A 4 2.08 1.28 21.32
CA LYS A 4 2.88 0.59 22.35
C LYS A 4 2.02 0.00 23.49
N PRO A 5 1.08 0.74 24.12
CA PRO A 5 0.16 0.14 25.09
C PRO A 5 -0.71 -0.98 24.52
N LEU A 6 -1.11 -0.88 23.26
CA LEU A 6 -1.94 -1.88 22.60
C LEU A 6 -1.16 -3.19 22.36
N VAL A 7 0.11 -3.10 21.97
CA VAL A 7 1.02 -4.26 21.85
C VAL A 7 1.19 -4.95 23.22
N GLU A 8 1.41 -4.18 24.29
CA GLU A 8 1.54 -4.72 25.64
C GLU A 8 0.23 -5.36 26.15
N GLU A 9 -0.92 -4.81 25.78
CA GLU A 9 -2.22 -5.43 26.06
C GLU A 9 -2.34 -6.78 25.36
N ARG A 10 -2.02 -6.86 24.07
CA ARG A 10 -2.08 -8.11 23.28
C ARG A 10 -1.07 -9.16 23.72
N ARG A 11 0.04 -8.74 24.28
CA ARG A 11 1.02 -9.66 24.91
C ARG A 11 0.43 -10.37 26.13
N LYS A 12 -0.40 -9.68 26.92
CA LYS A 12 -1.05 -10.25 28.11
C LYS A 12 -2.33 -11.00 27.78
N GLU A 13 -3.10 -10.47 26.84
CA GLU A 13 -4.38 -11.00 26.41
C GLU A 13 -4.43 -11.10 24.88
N PRO A 14 -3.87 -12.17 24.29
CA PRO A 14 -3.92 -12.39 22.84
C PRO A 14 -5.37 -12.43 22.33
N ARG A 15 -5.59 -11.81 21.17
CA ARG A 15 -6.88 -11.80 20.46
C ARG A 15 -6.71 -12.32 19.04
N GLU A 16 -7.81 -12.51 18.34
CA GLU A 16 -7.79 -12.85 16.92
C GLU A 16 -7.58 -11.59 16.07
N ASP A 17 -6.37 -10.97 16.20
CA ASP A 17 -5.98 -9.79 15.47
C ASP A 17 -4.49 -9.82 15.05
N LEU A 18 -4.14 -8.94 14.11
CA LEU A 18 -2.80 -8.88 13.53
C LEU A 18 -1.71 -8.55 14.57
N ILE A 19 -2.02 -7.72 15.56
CA ILE A 19 -1.05 -7.36 16.60
C ILE A 19 -0.71 -8.58 17.44
N SER A 20 -1.70 -9.40 17.81
CA SER A 20 -1.48 -10.66 18.52
C SER A 20 -0.64 -11.64 17.71
N ALA A 21 -0.88 -11.73 16.39
CA ALA A 21 -0.07 -12.59 15.51
C ALA A 21 1.39 -12.09 15.42
N LEU A 22 1.63 -10.78 15.37
CA LEU A 22 2.98 -10.21 15.36
C LEU A 22 3.69 -10.41 16.71
N VAL A 23 2.97 -10.30 17.83
CA VAL A 23 3.50 -10.57 19.17
C VAL A 23 3.90 -12.05 19.30
N ALA A 24 3.05 -12.97 18.85
CA ALA A 24 3.37 -14.39 18.86
C ALA A 24 4.62 -14.71 18.02
N ALA A 25 4.75 -14.10 16.84
CA ALA A 25 5.93 -14.28 15.98
C ALA A 25 7.22 -13.71 16.59
N GLU A 26 7.15 -12.68 17.44
CA GLU A 26 8.28 -12.16 18.21
C GLU A 26 8.68 -13.17 19.32
N GLU A 27 7.71 -13.68 20.08
CA GLU A 27 7.93 -14.56 21.23
C GLU A 27 8.47 -15.94 20.84
N GLU A 28 8.13 -16.44 19.68
CA GLU A 28 8.69 -17.69 19.13
C GLU A 28 10.18 -17.57 18.76
N GLY A 29 10.81 -16.44 19.08
CA GLY A 29 12.27 -16.27 19.09
C GLY A 29 12.89 -16.15 17.72
N SER A 30 12.08 -15.88 16.69
CA SER A 30 12.63 -16.09 15.38
C SER A 30 12.94 -14.84 14.57
N LYS A 31 12.33 -13.66 14.77
CA LYS A 31 12.50 -12.70 13.67
C LYS A 31 12.26 -11.22 13.96
N LEU A 32 11.69 -10.81 15.07
CA LEU A 32 11.41 -9.40 15.34
C LEU A 32 11.91 -8.97 16.71
N THR A 33 12.58 -7.84 16.78
CA THR A 33 12.78 -7.12 18.04
C THR A 33 11.51 -6.36 18.44
N PRO A 34 11.35 -5.93 19.71
CA PRO A 34 10.21 -5.10 20.13
C PRO A 34 10.05 -3.81 19.30
N GLU A 35 11.16 -3.21 18.89
CA GLU A 35 11.18 -2.02 18.04
C GLU A 35 10.72 -2.34 16.62
N GLU A 36 11.15 -3.45 16.04
CA GLU A 36 10.73 -3.91 14.72
C GLU A 36 9.26 -4.31 14.72
N LEU A 37 8.76 -4.96 15.77
CA LEU A 37 7.34 -5.26 15.91
C LEU A 37 6.51 -3.96 15.86
N LEU A 38 6.88 -2.97 16.65
CA LEU A 38 6.19 -1.67 16.67
C LEU A 38 6.30 -0.97 15.32
N GLY A 39 7.48 -1.02 14.68
CA GLY A 39 7.72 -0.50 13.34
C GLY A 39 6.81 -1.15 12.30
N ASN A 40 6.66 -2.47 12.33
CA ASN A 40 5.75 -3.21 11.45
C ASN A 40 4.28 -2.84 11.68
N CYS A 41 3.84 -2.69 12.93
CA CYS A 41 2.48 -2.22 13.23
C CYS A 41 2.21 -0.84 12.62
N ILE A 42 3.17 0.09 12.74
CA ILE A 42 3.07 1.44 12.15
C ILE A 42 3.05 1.34 10.62
N LEU A 43 3.96 0.57 10.04
CA LEU A 43 4.07 0.40 8.58
C LEU A 43 2.76 -0.13 7.98
N ILE A 44 2.19 -1.20 8.57
CA ILE A 44 0.95 -1.80 8.08
C ILE A 44 -0.22 -0.81 8.19
N LEU A 45 -0.30 -0.09 9.30
CA LEU A 45 -1.34 0.93 9.50
C LEU A 45 -1.26 2.04 8.44
N VAL A 46 -0.07 2.60 8.22
CA VAL A 46 0.14 3.68 7.25
C VAL A 46 -0.08 3.19 5.83
N ALA A 47 0.52 2.05 5.46
CA ALA A 47 0.43 1.51 4.12
C ALA A 47 -1.02 1.10 3.74
N GLY A 48 -1.76 0.52 4.68
CA GLY A 48 -3.13 0.07 4.44
C GLY A 48 -4.18 1.18 4.48
N HIS A 49 -3.91 2.27 5.21
CA HIS A 49 -4.88 3.34 5.40
C HIS A 49 -4.86 4.34 4.24
N GLU A 50 -3.75 5.03 4.03
CA GLU A 50 -3.66 6.18 3.12
C GLU A 50 -3.94 5.79 1.66
N THR A 51 -3.35 4.69 1.21
CA THR A 51 -3.51 4.23 -0.18
C THR A 51 -4.95 3.84 -0.48
N THR A 52 -5.61 3.14 0.44
CA THR A 52 -7.01 2.68 0.27
C THR A 52 -7.98 3.85 0.32
N VAL A 53 -7.80 4.81 1.24
CA VAL A 53 -8.63 6.02 1.32
C VAL A 53 -8.53 6.83 0.03
N ASN A 54 -7.31 7.03 -0.48
CA ASN A 54 -7.08 7.75 -1.73
C ASN A 54 -7.70 6.99 -2.93
N LEU A 55 -7.61 5.65 -2.98
CA LEU A 55 -8.25 4.86 -4.02
C LEU A 55 -9.77 5.04 -4.03
N ILE A 56 -10.41 4.98 -2.85
CA ILE A 56 -11.85 5.19 -2.72
C ILE A 56 -12.24 6.60 -3.19
N GLY A 57 -11.50 7.61 -2.76
CA GLY A 57 -11.71 8.99 -3.18
C GLY A 57 -11.56 9.18 -4.69
N ASN A 58 -10.47 8.64 -5.28
CA ASN A 58 -10.22 8.69 -6.72
C ASN A 58 -11.31 7.97 -7.52
N ALA A 59 -11.69 6.75 -7.10
CA ALA A 59 -12.75 5.98 -7.75
C ALA A 59 -14.08 6.73 -7.73
N THR A 60 -14.44 7.28 -6.58
CA THR A 60 -15.68 8.05 -6.41
C THR A 60 -15.68 9.29 -7.32
N ARG A 61 -14.59 10.05 -7.34
CA ARG A 61 -14.44 11.22 -8.21
C ARG A 61 -14.54 10.85 -9.69
N CYS A 62 -13.77 9.84 -10.13
CA CYS A 62 -13.79 9.39 -11.52
C CYS A 62 -15.17 8.94 -11.98
N LEU A 63 -15.90 8.21 -11.14
CA LEU A 63 -17.26 7.77 -11.47
C LEU A 63 -18.27 8.94 -11.52
N LEU A 64 -18.13 9.93 -10.64
CA LEU A 64 -18.98 11.13 -10.67
C LEU A 64 -18.69 12.03 -11.88
N GLU A 65 -17.44 12.10 -12.32
CA GLU A 65 -17.03 12.82 -13.52
C GLU A 65 -17.43 12.10 -14.84
N ASN A 66 -17.76 10.78 -14.74
CA ASN A 66 -18.17 9.93 -15.87
C ASN A 66 -19.51 9.22 -15.57
N PRO A 67 -20.65 9.97 -15.63
CA PRO A 67 -21.95 9.45 -15.19
C PRO A 67 -22.48 8.28 -16.02
N ASP A 68 -22.08 8.12 -17.26
CA ASP A 68 -22.38 6.98 -18.11
C ASP A 68 -21.72 5.70 -17.56
N GLN A 69 -20.44 5.75 -17.15
CA GLN A 69 -19.74 4.63 -16.53
C GLN A 69 -20.33 4.28 -15.16
N LEU A 70 -20.74 5.29 -14.39
CA LEU A 70 -21.43 5.10 -13.13
C LEU A 70 -22.79 4.39 -13.35
N ALA A 71 -23.53 4.76 -14.40
CA ALA A 71 -24.81 4.12 -14.73
C ALA A 71 -24.62 2.65 -15.12
N ILE A 72 -23.59 2.33 -15.92
CA ILE A 72 -23.23 0.95 -16.27
C ILE A 72 -22.90 0.15 -15.01
N LEU A 73 -22.04 0.68 -14.14
CA LEU A 73 -21.65 0.00 -12.90
C LEU A 73 -22.85 -0.25 -11.96
N LYS A 74 -23.81 0.68 -11.92
CA LYS A 74 -25.06 0.51 -11.14
C LYS A 74 -25.97 -0.56 -11.72
N SER A 75 -26.04 -0.68 -13.05
CA SER A 75 -26.85 -1.71 -13.72
C SER A 75 -26.20 -3.09 -13.67
N GLU A 76 -24.88 -3.15 -13.64
CA GLU A 76 -24.07 -4.37 -13.63
C GLU A 76 -23.06 -4.39 -12.48
N PRO A 77 -23.47 -4.59 -11.21
CA PRO A 77 -22.59 -4.55 -10.04
C PRO A 77 -21.43 -5.56 -10.10
N ALA A 78 -21.53 -6.61 -10.90
CA ALA A 78 -20.45 -7.58 -11.12
C ALA A 78 -19.18 -6.96 -11.75
N LEU A 79 -19.30 -5.79 -12.38
CA LEU A 79 -18.18 -5.05 -12.97
C LEU A 79 -17.30 -4.31 -11.92
N ILE A 80 -17.64 -4.37 -10.63
CA ILE A 80 -16.92 -3.62 -9.57
C ILE A 80 -15.41 -3.89 -9.56
N ASN A 81 -14.99 -5.14 -9.76
CA ASN A 81 -13.57 -5.48 -9.79
C ASN A 81 -12.84 -4.83 -10.98
N GLY A 82 -13.50 -4.76 -12.13
CA GLY A 82 -12.98 -4.05 -13.31
C GLY A 82 -12.85 -2.55 -13.06
N ALA A 83 -13.87 -1.94 -12.44
CA ALA A 83 -13.87 -0.52 -12.10
C ALA A 83 -12.76 -0.17 -11.10
N ILE A 84 -12.51 -1.03 -10.10
CA ILE A 84 -11.41 -0.86 -9.15
C ILE A 84 -10.06 -0.95 -9.87
N THR A 85 -9.87 -1.96 -10.71
CA THR A 85 -8.63 -2.15 -11.49
C THR A 85 -8.37 -0.97 -12.42
N GLU A 86 -9.38 -0.48 -13.10
CA GLU A 86 -9.26 0.68 -13.98
C GLU A 86 -8.98 1.97 -13.19
N THR A 87 -9.57 2.15 -12.01
CA THR A 87 -9.24 3.28 -11.14
C THR A 87 -7.78 3.22 -10.68
N LEU A 88 -7.28 2.04 -10.31
CA LEU A 88 -5.87 1.84 -9.95
C LEU A 88 -4.93 2.19 -11.10
N ARG A 89 -5.33 1.91 -12.34
CA ARG A 89 -4.58 2.28 -13.53
C ARG A 89 -4.67 3.79 -13.80
N TYR A 90 -5.90 4.33 -13.91
CA TYR A 90 -6.16 5.68 -14.41
C TYR A 90 -5.82 6.76 -13.38
N GLU A 91 -6.21 6.58 -12.12
CA GLU A 91 -5.94 7.49 -11.01
C GLU A 91 -5.33 6.74 -9.82
N SER A 92 -4.14 6.16 -10.06
CA SER A 92 -3.42 5.41 -9.03
C SER A 92 -3.23 6.24 -7.76
N PRO A 93 -3.55 5.69 -6.57
CA PRO A 93 -3.27 6.39 -5.31
C PRO A 93 -1.77 6.57 -5.03
N VAL A 94 -0.92 5.73 -5.65
CA VAL A 94 0.54 5.81 -5.56
C VAL A 94 1.10 6.22 -6.92
N GLN A 95 1.29 7.51 -7.11
CA GLN A 95 1.73 8.09 -8.38
C GLN A 95 3.20 7.82 -8.68
N MET A 96 4.04 7.69 -7.65
CA MET A 96 5.48 7.54 -7.78
C MET A 96 6.04 6.66 -6.66
N ILE A 97 7.01 5.83 -7.00
CA ILE A 97 7.77 5.01 -6.05
C ILE A 97 9.25 5.34 -6.19
N ARG A 98 9.97 5.42 -5.06
CA ARG A 98 11.43 5.60 -5.03
C ARG A 98 12.13 4.28 -4.78
N ARG A 99 13.26 4.09 -5.43
CA ARG A 99 14.20 2.99 -5.18
C ARG A 99 15.63 3.54 -5.12
N LEU A 100 16.48 2.90 -4.35
CA LEU A 100 17.93 3.07 -4.43
C LEU A 100 18.51 1.91 -5.22
N ALA A 101 19.38 2.19 -6.16
CA ALA A 101 20.08 1.15 -6.91
C ALA A 101 21.02 0.41 -5.95
N GLY A 102 20.88 -0.91 -5.84
CA GLY A 102 21.72 -1.75 -4.98
C GLY A 102 23.06 -2.11 -5.61
N GLU A 103 23.21 -1.86 -6.91
CA GLU A 103 24.41 -2.11 -7.70
C GLU A 103 24.38 -1.23 -8.96
N GLU A 104 25.51 -1.12 -9.66
CA GLU A 104 25.56 -0.45 -10.97
C GLU A 104 24.74 -1.25 -11.99
N MET A 105 23.87 -0.56 -12.74
CA MET A 105 23.04 -1.17 -13.78
C MET A 105 22.82 -0.24 -14.96
N GLU A 106 22.28 -0.79 -16.06
CA GLU A 106 21.85 0.00 -17.22
C GLU A 106 20.35 -0.19 -17.48
N ILE A 107 19.65 0.92 -17.74
CA ILE A 107 18.27 0.91 -18.23
C ILE A 107 18.24 1.66 -19.55
N GLY A 108 17.99 0.93 -20.64
CA GLY A 108 18.17 1.47 -21.99
C GLY A 108 19.61 1.91 -22.25
N ALA A 109 19.83 3.19 -22.54
CA ALA A 109 21.16 3.78 -22.74
C ALA A 109 21.68 4.54 -21.51
N THR A 110 20.96 4.48 -20.39
CA THR A 110 21.30 5.25 -19.17
C THR A 110 21.98 4.36 -18.14
N LYS A 111 23.18 4.74 -17.73
CA LYS A 111 23.88 4.11 -16.60
C LYS A 111 23.38 4.66 -15.29
N ILE A 112 23.05 3.77 -14.38
CA ILE A 112 22.62 4.05 -13.01
C ILE A 112 23.72 3.49 -12.10
N LYS A 113 24.26 4.35 -11.25
CA LYS A 113 25.32 3.95 -10.30
C LYS A 113 24.68 3.34 -9.05
N GLU A 114 25.46 2.54 -8.35
CA GLU A 114 25.09 2.11 -6.99
C GLU A 114 24.73 3.33 -6.12
N MET A 115 23.67 3.21 -5.32
CA MET A 115 23.08 4.27 -4.48
C MET A 115 22.42 5.44 -5.23
N ASP A 116 22.34 5.42 -6.55
CA ASP A 116 21.51 6.40 -7.27
C ASP A 116 20.03 6.22 -6.92
N MET A 117 19.34 7.35 -6.78
CA MET A 117 17.90 7.35 -6.55
C MET A 117 17.15 7.23 -7.87
N VAL A 118 16.38 6.17 -8.01
CA VAL A 118 15.53 5.90 -9.17
C VAL A 118 14.08 6.20 -8.81
N LEU A 119 13.40 7.01 -9.62
CA LEU A 119 11.99 7.35 -9.47
C LEU A 119 11.17 6.59 -10.52
N LEU A 120 10.22 5.80 -10.05
CA LEU A 120 9.27 5.04 -10.88
C LEU A 120 7.94 5.78 -10.89
N PHE A 121 7.58 6.37 -12.02
CA PHE A 121 6.35 7.13 -12.21
C PHE A 121 5.20 6.22 -12.64
N ASN A 122 4.56 5.54 -11.69
CA ASN A 122 3.45 4.63 -11.96
C ASN A 122 2.29 5.32 -12.67
N GLY A 123 1.96 6.55 -12.26
CA GLY A 123 0.86 7.30 -12.88
C GLY A 123 1.11 7.63 -14.36
N ALA A 124 2.36 7.84 -14.75
CA ALA A 124 2.72 8.04 -16.15
C ALA A 124 2.68 6.71 -16.92
N ALA A 125 3.37 5.67 -16.41
CA ALA A 125 3.44 4.36 -17.05
C ALA A 125 2.06 3.72 -17.28
N ASN A 126 1.11 3.96 -16.38
CA ASN A 126 -0.25 3.43 -16.49
C ASN A 126 -1.13 4.15 -17.54
N ARG A 127 -0.67 5.27 -18.08
CA ARG A 127 -1.37 6.08 -19.10
C ARG A 127 -0.63 6.16 -20.43
N ASP A 128 0.49 5.45 -20.57
CA ASP A 128 1.30 5.40 -21.77
C ASP A 128 0.69 4.51 -22.88
#